data_d7bde381a7a58c32587f1695cab67684
#
_entry.id   d7bde381a7a58c32587f1695cab67684
#
_cell.length_a   1.000
_cell.length_b   1.000
_cell.length_c   1.000
_cell.angle_alpha   90.00
_cell.angle_beta   90.00
_cell.angle_gamma   90.00
#
_symmetry.space_group_name_H-M   'P 1'
#
loop_
_entity.id
_entity.type
_entity.pdbx_description
1 polymer ?
#
loop_
_entity_poly.entity_id
_entity_poly.type
_entity_poly.pdbx_seq_one_letter_code
_entity_poly.pdbx_strand_id
1 'polypeptide(L)'
;MLAAICAANGAETEAVFGDGTWRLSPECRIEGNVLTVTVPQGQAKGMHAAKATIDLTPFEDSGFEAAIRVRGEGVTVPAEPHNGVKFMFHYRNKSGGEEKWPGARLPTGDFGWRQASVRCEKFVGAEGGKGALVLGLQDSSGMVAFDLSTLSITEPRSHWPITNQNHIAVYTPDVAARPRQRGVMSPARDMNEEDFKTLKAWGATLLRYQMMRNWHGVNTNQDLDEFDRWLNGKLDNFDKVALPTAARYGIKVVLDFHVPPGGRDVSGDMNMFYDAKYANHFIKTWRRIARRFKGREGLYGYDLINEPSQKLAASPGLDYWSLQCHAAEAIREEDPLTPIIIESNGWDAPETFSYLSPLTLTNIIYQVHMYSPMDFTHQRVLKKRQFNVSYPNAEKGWDRDYIRKVMKPVREFQLKHKARIYVGEFSAVAWAEGAERYLGDCIEMFEEYGWDWSYHAFREWAGWSVEHEGEDGKSLRPSADNPRKCVLIQGFKGI
;
A
#
# COMPACT_ATOMS: atom_id res chain seq x y z
N MET A 1 1.02 -3.59 -39.52
CA MET A 1 1.47 -4.84 -38.85
C MET A 1 1.04 -4.89 -37.37
N LEU A 2 1.17 -3.81 -36.59
CA LEU A 2 0.63 -3.75 -35.21
C LEU A 2 -0.90 -3.81 -35.15
N ALA A 3 -1.62 -3.16 -36.05
CA ALA A 3 -3.09 -3.24 -36.13
C ALA A 3 -3.61 -4.69 -36.33
N ALA A 4 -2.85 -5.54 -37.02
CA ALA A 4 -3.20 -6.95 -37.19
C ALA A 4 -2.90 -7.82 -35.97
N ILE A 5 -1.97 -7.39 -35.08
CA ILE A 5 -1.61 -8.06 -33.84
C ILE A 5 -2.66 -7.79 -32.75
N CYS A 6 -3.22 -6.58 -32.74
CA CYS A 6 -4.22 -6.15 -31.75
C CYS A 6 -5.64 -6.73 -32.00
N ALA A 7 -5.99 -7.06 -33.26
CA ALA A 7 -7.30 -7.62 -33.62
C ALA A 7 -7.63 -8.98 -32.96
N ALA A 8 -6.61 -9.68 -32.40
CA ALA A 8 -6.80 -10.96 -31.71
C ALA A 8 -7.27 -10.82 -30.24
N ASN A 9 -7.16 -9.63 -29.62
CA ASN A 9 -7.36 -9.43 -28.18
C ASN A 9 -8.47 -8.42 -27.79
N GLY A 10 -9.32 -8.00 -28.74
CA GLY A 10 -10.46 -7.11 -28.46
C GLY A 10 -10.20 -5.61 -28.68
N ALA A 11 -11.27 -4.86 -28.92
CA ALA A 11 -11.26 -3.46 -29.37
C ALA A 11 -10.57 -2.44 -28.43
N GLU A 12 -10.30 -2.81 -27.17
CA GLU A 12 -9.68 -1.92 -26.18
C GLU A 12 -8.18 -1.69 -26.39
N THR A 13 -7.48 -2.60 -27.09
CA THR A 13 -6.04 -2.52 -27.30
C THR A 13 -5.62 -1.68 -28.51
N GLU A 14 -6.48 -1.56 -29.54
CA GLU A 14 -6.19 -0.82 -30.77
C GLU A 14 -6.10 0.71 -30.56
N ALA A 15 -6.84 1.24 -29.60
CA ALA A 15 -6.90 2.68 -29.32
C ALA A 15 -5.64 3.22 -28.60
N VAL A 16 -4.79 2.35 -28.03
CA VAL A 16 -3.69 2.71 -27.14
C VAL A 16 -2.36 2.90 -27.89
N PHE A 17 -2.18 2.24 -29.03
CA PHE A 17 -0.96 2.36 -29.84
C PHE A 17 -1.11 3.47 -30.88
N GLY A 18 -0.45 4.62 -30.65
CA GLY A 18 -0.47 5.80 -31.52
C GLY A 18 -0.24 5.50 -33.01
N ASP A 19 0.86 5.95 -33.61
CA ASP A 19 1.18 5.67 -35.02
C ASP A 19 1.61 4.21 -35.35
N GLY A 20 1.62 3.34 -34.32
CA GLY A 20 1.93 1.92 -34.46
C GLY A 20 3.36 1.57 -34.83
N THR A 21 4.29 2.53 -34.75
CA THR A 21 5.69 2.34 -35.15
C THR A 21 6.60 2.10 -33.96
N TRP A 22 7.40 1.03 -34.07
CA TRP A 22 8.49 0.73 -33.15
C TRP A 22 9.79 1.44 -33.58
N ARG A 23 10.45 2.11 -32.64
CA ARG A 23 11.83 2.59 -32.80
C ARG A 23 12.75 1.54 -32.20
N LEU A 24 13.56 0.90 -33.05
CA LEU A 24 14.41 -0.24 -32.67
C LEU A 24 15.85 0.23 -32.54
N SER A 25 16.55 -0.19 -31.45
CA SER A 25 18.01 -0.18 -31.41
C SER A 25 18.58 -1.28 -32.33
N PRO A 26 19.88 -1.22 -32.73
CA PRO A 26 20.48 -2.19 -33.64
C PRO A 26 20.38 -3.65 -33.18
N GLU A 27 20.28 -3.88 -31.89
CA GLU A 27 20.20 -5.21 -31.25
C GLU A 27 18.80 -5.80 -31.29
N CYS A 28 17.80 -5.02 -31.71
CA CYS A 28 16.38 -5.41 -31.76
C CYS A 28 15.99 -5.95 -33.13
N ARG A 29 15.22 -7.04 -33.16
CA ARG A 29 14.58 -7.61 -34.35
C ARG A 29 13.14 -7.99 -34.03
N ILE A 30 12.22 -7.76 -34.95
CA ILE A 30 10.85 -8.24 -34.87
C ILE A 30 10.63 -9.24 -36.00
N GLU A 31 10.34 -10.49 -35.67
CA GLU A 31 10.01 -11.55 -36.61
C GLU A 31 8.65 -12.12 -36.24
N GLY A 32 7.67 -11.97 -37.15
CA GLY A 32 6.26 -12.26 -36.81
C GLY A 32 5.79 -11.41 -35.64
N ASN A 33 5.38 -12.05 -34.57
CA ASN A 33 4.90 -11.40 -33.33
C ASN A 33 5.97 -11.39 -32.22
N VAL A 34 7.22 -11.77 -32.51
CA VAL A 34 8.26 -11.85 -31.49
C VAL A 34 9.26 -10.73 -31.70
N LEU A 35 9.38 -9.87 -30.69
CA LEU A 35 10.49 -8.93 -30.55
C LEU A 35 11.64 -9.64 -29.82
N THR A 36 12.81 -9.72 -30.43
CA THR A 36 14.03 -10.24 -29.81
C THR A 36 15.07 -9.12 -29.68
N VAL A 37 15.69 -9.04 -28.53
CA VAL A 37 16.83 -8.13 -28.25
C VAL A 37 18.02 -8.98 -27.86
N THR A 38 19.12 -8.89 -28.63
CA THR A 38 20.33 -9.68 -28.40
C THR A 38 21.51 -8.75 -28.21
N VAL A 39 22.08 -8.73 -27.02
CA VAL A 39 23.20 -7.87 -26.63
C VAL A 39 24.41 -8.75 -26.36
N PRO A 40 25.49 -8.65 -27.18
CA PRO A 40 26.71 -9.42 -26.98
C PRO A 40 27.40 -9.11 -25.64
N GLN A 41 28.10 -10.11 -25.09
CA GLN A 41 28.95 -9.90 -23.94
C GLN A 41 30.05 -8.87 -24.29
N GLY A 42 30.13 -7.80 -23.47
CA GLY A 42 31.03 -6.66 -23.72
C GLY A 42 30.37 -5.45 -24.36
N GLN A 43 29.12 -5.56 -24.81
CA GLN A 43 28.30 -4.44 -25.32
C GLN A 43 27.11 -4.08 -24.40
N ALA A 44 27.11 -4.59 -23.19
CA ALA A 44 26.02 -4.48 -22.26
C ALA A 44 25.67 -3.03 -21.82
N LYS A 45 26.63 -2.09 -21.93
CA LYS A 45 26.45 -0.73 -21.41
C LYS A 45 25.38 0.05 -22.17
N GLY A 46 24.40 0.61 -21.43
CA GLY A 46 23.34 1.44 -21.96
C GLY A 46 22.02 0.70 -22.17
N MET A 47 21.11 1.36 -22.89
CA MET A 47 19.77 0.84 -23.17
C MET A 47 19.70 0.28 -24.59
N HIS A 48 19.44 -1.01 -24.71
CA HIS A 48 19.23 -1.76 -25.95
C HIS A 48 17.74 -2.16 -26.01
N ALA A 49 16.92 -1.41 -26.72
CA ALA A 49 15.48 -1.57 -26.60
C ALA A 49 14.70 -1.17 -27.86
N ALA A 50 13.54 -1.77 -28.00
CA ALA A 50 12.46 -1.29 -28.82
C ALA A 50 11.57 -0.33 -28.01
N LYS A 51 11.17 0.78 -28.64
CA LYS A 51 10.29 1.80 -28.00
C LYS A 51 9.09 2.08 -28.91
N ALA A 52 7.89 2.09 -28.34
CA ALA A 52 6.67 2.49 -29.03
C ALA A 52 6.00 3.67 -28.26
N THR A 53 5.42 4.60 -28.99
CA THR A 53 4.60 5.66 -28.40
C THR A 53 3.22 5.10 -28.07
N ILE A 54 2.74 5.38 -26.87
CA ILE A 54 1.46 4.91 -26.35
C ILE A 54 0.59 6.09 -25.95
N ASP A 55 -0.68 6.06 -26.32
CA ASP A 55 -1.70 6.94 -25.78
C ASP A 55 -2.11 6.46 -24.39
N LEU A 56 -1.82 7.25 -23.37
CA LEU A 56 -2.17 6.98 -21.98
C LEU A 56 -3.41 7.76 -21.50
N THR A 57 -4.01 8.57 -22.40
CA THR A 57 -5.23 9.36 -22.08
C THR A 57 -6.39 8.51 -21.56
N PRO A 58 -6.65 7.30 -22.11
CA PRO A 58 -7.75 6.45 -21.60
C PRO A 58 -7.61 6.02 -20.14
N PHE A 59 -6.39 6.08 -19.57
CA PHE A 59 -6.09 5.61 -18.22
C PHE A 59 -5.93 6.73 -17.20
N GLU A 60 -6.19 7.98 -17.62
CA GLU A 60 -6.09 9.14 -16.75
C GLU A 60 -7.06 8.99 -15.56
N ASP A 61 -6.55 9.19 -14.35
CA ASP A 61 -7.28 9.02 -13.07
C ASP A 61 -7.73 7.58 -12.73
N SER A 62 -7.61 6.60 -13.63
CA SER A 62 -7.92 5.18 -13.36
C SER A 62 -6.69 4.29 -13.15
N GLY A 63 -5.53 4.74 -13.62
CA GLY A 63 -4.34 3.90 -13.70
C GLY A 63 -4.37 2.91 -14.86
N PHE A 64 -3.31 2.12 -15.02
CA PHE A 64 -3.23 1.07 -16.03
C PHE A 64 -2.47 -0.16 -15.53
N GLU A 65 -2.81 -1.30 -16.11
CA GLU A 65 -2.08 -2.56 -15.98
C GLU A 65 -1.71 -3.06 -17.38
N ALA A 66 -0.43 -3.42 -17.55
CA ALA A 66 0.06 -3.98 -18.81
C ALA A 66 0.70 -5.33 -18.58
N ALA A 67 0.50 -6.27 -19.51
CA ALA A 67 1.09 -7.60 -19.44
C ALA A 67 1.65 -8.03 -20.80
N ILE A 68 2.73 -8.84 -20.78
CA ILE A 68 3.35 -9.44 -21.96
C ILE A 68 4.05 -10.75 -21.58
N ARG A 69 4.13 -11.71 -22.50
CA ARG A 69 4.98 -12.90 -22.30
C ARG A 69 6.43 -12.60 -22.73
N VAL A 70 7.36 -13.03 -21.88
CA VAL A 70 8.79 -12.80 -22.07
C VAL A 70 9.59 -14.05 -21.72
N ARG A 71 10.72 -14.27 -22.41
CA ARG A 71 11.75 -15.27 -22.09
C ARG A 71 13.13 -14.66 -22.18
N GLY A 72 14.14 -15.27 -21.53
CA GLY A 72 15.53 -14.82 -21.59
C GLY A 72 16.51 -15.97 -21.66
N GLU A 73 17.65 -15.73 -22.30
CA GLU A 73 18.76 -16.66 -22.43
C GLU A 73 20.09 -15.93 -22.13
N GLY A 74 20.86 -16.44 -21.18
CA GLY A 74 22.16 -15.87 -20.80
C GLY A 74 22.12 -14.42 -20.32
N VAL A 75 21.01 -13.94 -19.76
CA VAL A 75 20.89 -12.56 -19.32
C VAL A 75 21.77 -12.32 -18.11
N THR A 76 22.77 -11.44 -18.26
CA THR A 76 23.73 -11.14 -17.17
C THR A 76 23.09 -10.28 -16.09
N VAL A 77 23.58 -10.49 -14.85
CA VAL A 77 23.17 -9.65 -13.71
C VAL A 77 23.75 -8.25 -13.89
N PRO A 78 22.91 -7.20 -13.93
CA PRO A 78 23.39 -5.82 -14.03
C PRO A 78 24.00 -5.35 -12.71
N ALA A 79 24.88 -4.34 -12.77
CA ALA A 79 25.48 -3.75 -11.57
C ALA A 79 24.41 -3.03 -10.70
N GLU A 80 23.44 -2.39 -11.36
CA GLU A 80 22.35 -1.69 -10.68
C GLU A 80 21.08 -2.56 -10.68
N PRO A 81 20.45 -2.79 -9.50
CA PRO A 81 19.30 -3.70 -9.39
C PRO A 81 18.08 -3.31 -10.22
N HIS A 82 17.98 -2.05 -10.62
CA HIS A 82 16.89 -1.55 -11.45
C HIS A 82 17.12 -1.71 -12.95
N ASN A 83 18.33 -2.15 -13.38
CA ASN A 83 18.68 -2.45 -14.76
C ASN A 83 18.34 -3.92 -15.13
N GLY A 84 18.84 -4.44 -16.25
CA GLY A 84 18.52 -5.77 -16.75
C GLY A 84 17.38 -5.76 -17.77
N VAL A 85 16.52 -6.78 -17.74
CA VAL A 85 15.39 -6.90 -18.67
C VAL A 85 14.38 -5.79 -18.42
N LYS A 86 13.97 -5.12 -19.50
CA LYS A 86 13.02 -4.00 -19.47
C LYS A 86 11.70 -4.37 -20.12
N PHE A 87 10.67 -4.31 -19.36
CA PHE A 87 9.28 -4.09 -19.74
C PHE A 87 8.80 -2.94 -18.87
N MET A 88 8.83 -1.73 -19.40
CA MET A 88 8.53 -0.54 -18.62
C MET A 88 7.84 0.53 -19.48
N PHE A 89 7.17 1.46 -18.80
CA PHE A 89 6.65 2.68 -19.38
C PHE A 89 7.53 3.86 -18.97
N HIS A 90 7.60 4.85 -19.83
CA HIS A 90 8.21 6.13 -19.52
C HIS A 90 7.23 7.25 -19.90
N TYR A 91 6.92 8.10 -18.98
CA TYR A 91 6.08 9.29 -19.21
C TYR A 91 6.44 10.38 -18.22
N ARG A 92 6.08 11.61 -18.57
CA ARG A 92 6.15 12.76 -17.67
C ARG A 92 4.77 13.02 -17.09
N ASN A 93 4.66 13.15 -15.79
CA ASN A 93 3.39 13.46 -15.12
C ASN A 93 2.80 14.77 -15.62
N LYS A 94 1.51 14.79 -15.91
CA LYS A 94 0.73 15.98 -16.29
C LYS A 94 0.77 17.05 -15.20
N SER A 95 0.76 16.64 -13.93
CA SER A 95 0.87 17.54 -12.80
C SER A 95 2.30 17.49 -12.25
N GLY A 96 3.04 18.60 -12.41
CA GLY A 96 4.38 18.75 -11.83
C GLY A 96 5.56 18.31 -12.69
N GLY A 97 5.34 17.76 -13.89
CA GLY A 97 6.41 17.46 -14.86
C GLY A 97 7.45 16.41 -14.41
N GLU A 98 7.14 15.60 -13.40
CA GLU A 98 8.04 14.54 -12.90
C GLU A 98 8.09 13.37 -13.87
N GLU A 99 9.31 12.90 -14.21
CA GLU A 99 9.53 11.71 -15.02
C GLU A 99 9.17 10.44 -14.23
N LYS A 100 8.41 9.53 -14.85
CA LYS A 100 7.99 8.26 -14.27
C LYS A 100 8.44 7.10 -15.13
N TRP A 101 8.87 6.02 -14.46
CA TRP A 101 9.44 4.82 -15.06
C TRP A 101 8.86 3.53 -14.47
N PRO A 102 7.51 3.36 -14.45
CA PRO A 102 6.95 2.10 -13.96
C PRO A 102 7.38 0.93 -14.84
N GLY A 103 7.88 -0.14 -14.24
CA GLY A 103 8.41 -1.29 -14.97
C GLY A 103 8.30 -2.60 -14.21
N ALA A 104 8.30 -3.69 -14.95
CA ALA A 104 8.33 -5.05 -14.41
C ALA A 104 9.72 -5.39 -13.86
N ARG A 105 9.75 -6.19 -12.80
CA ARG A 105 10.96 -6.88 -12.36
C ARG A 105 11.05 -8.23 -13.05
N LEU A 106 12.10 -8.43 -13.80
CA LEU A 106 12.32 -9.64 -14.56
C LEU A 106 13.62 -10.32 -14.15
N PRO A 107 13.68 -11.66 -14.17
CA PRO A 107 14.87 -12.39 -13.77
C PRO A 107 16.03 -12.20 -14.74
N THR A 108 17.22 -12.58 -14.28
CA THR A 108 18.44 -12.74 -15.07
C THR A 108 18.72 -14.22 -15.30
N GLY A 109 19.74 -14.55 -16.11
CA GLY A 109 20.06 -15.91 -16.49
C GLY A 109 19.13 -16.44 -17.59
N ASP A 110 18.90 -17.75 -17.56
CA ASP A 110 17.99 -18.45 -18.46
C ASP A 110 16.62 -18.58 -17.84
N PHE A 111 15.59 -18.15 -18.54
CA PHE A 111 14.20 -18.35 -18.11
C PHE A 111 13.29 -18.58 -19.32
N GLY A 112 12.39 -19.55 -19.17
CA GLY A 112 11.39 -19.85 -20.16
C GLY A 112 10.28 -18.79 -20.27
N TRP A 113 9.39 -18.94 -21.25
CA TRP A 113 8.25 -18.05 -21.43
C TRP A 113 7.42 -17.91 -20.15
N ARG A 114 7.31 -16.68 -19.68
CA ARG A 114 6.49 -16.30 -18.52
C ARG A 114 5.75 -15.01 -18.78
N GLN A 115 4.67 -14.79 -18.09
CA GLN A 115 3.99 -13.50 -18.09
C GLN A 115 4.77 -12.52 -17.23
N ALA A 116 4.99 -11.33 -17.78
CA ALA A 116 5.47 -10.14 -17.08
C ALA A 116 4.36 -9.11 -17.05
N SER A 117 4.27 -8.32 -16.01
CA SER A 117 3.29 -7.24 -15.95
C SER A 117 3.84 -6.01 -15.25
N VAL A 118 3.25 -4.86 -15.61
CA VAL A 118 3.48 -3.55 -14.99
C VAL A 118 2.14 -3.03 -14.53
N ARG A 119 2.04 -2.57 -13.28
CA ARG A 119 0.84 -1.94 -12.75
C ARG A 119 1.16 -0.53 -12.29
N CYS A 120 0.37 0.43 -12.75
CA CYS A 120 0.47 1.84 -12.40
C CYS A 120 -0.87 2.33 -11.86
N GLU A 121 -1.05 2.22 -10.55
CA GLU A 121 -2.30 2.62 -9.87
C GLU A 121 -2.37 4.12 -9.57
N LYS A 122 -1.22 4.79 -9.50
CA LYS A 122 -1.10 6.23 -9.20
C LYS A 122 -0.88 7.07 -10.45
N PHE A 123 -1.65 6.80 -11.49
CA PHE A 123 -1.54 7.51 -12.74
C PHE A 123 -2.54 8.68 -12.81
N VAL A 124 -2.03 9.88 -12.67
CA VAL A 124 -2.80 11.14 -12.73
C VAL A 124 -2.82 11.77 -14.12
N GLY A 125 -2.29 11.06 -15.12
CA GLY A 125 -2.15 11.51 -16.49
C GLY A 125 -0.71 11.82 -16.90
N ALA A 126 -0.45 11.67 -18.19
CA ALA A 126 0.82 12.01 -18.84
C ALA A 126 0.76 13.36 -19.54
N GLU A 127 1.87 14.10 -19.58
CA GLU A 127 1.98 15.34 -20.34
C GLU A 127 1.70 15.06 -21.82
N GLY A 128 0.74 15.78 -22.40
CA GLY A 128 0.27 15.56 -23.77
C GLY A 128 -0.43 14.20 -23.99
N GLY A 129 -0.84 13.50 -22.93
CA GLY A 129 -1.53 12.21 -22.99
C GLY A 129 -0.66 11.04 -23.46
N LYS A 130 0.65 11.22 -23.62
CA LYS A 130 1.53 10.22 -24.25
C LYS A 130 2.62 9.70 -23.33
N GLY A 131 2.97 8.42 -23.52
CA GLY A 131 4.13 7.79 -22.92
C GLY A 131 4.87 6.90 -23.93
N ALA A 132 5.98 6.32 -23.50
CA ALA A 132 6.71 5.33 -24.27
C ALA A 132 6.66 3.97 -23.57
N LEU A 133 6.32 2.93 -24.30
CA LEU A 133 6.57 1.55 -23.90
C LEU A 133 8.00 1.17 -24.32
N VAL A 134 8.76 0.58 -23.41
CA VAL A 134 10.15 0.20 -23.61
C VAL A 134 10.33 -1.30 -23.32
N LEU A 135 10.77 -2.06 -24.30
CA LEU A 135 11.06 -3.49 -24.22
C LEU A 135 12.53 -3.75 -24.59
N GLY A 136 13.32 -4.36 -23.70
CA GLY A 136 14.72 -4.58 -24.01
C GLY A 136 15.62 -5.01 -22.85
N LEU A 137 16.90 -4.64 -22.95
CA LEU A 137 17.94 -4.84 -21.95
C LEU A 137 18.62 -3.51 -21.60
N GLN A 138 18.93 -3.31 -20.35
CA GLN A 138 19.72 -2.16 -19.88
C GLN A 138 20.90 -2.64 -19.04
N ASP A 139 22.11 -2.21 -19.39
CA ASP A 139 23.38 -2.55 -18.73
C ASP A 139 23.51 -4.07 -18.46
N SER A 140 23.02 -4.87 -19.41
CA SER A 140 22.98 -6.33 -19.34
C SER A 140 23.17 -6.92 -20.74
N SER A 141 23.92 -8.00 -20.86
CA SER A 141 24.09 -8.79 -22.09
C SER A 141 23.20 -10.04 -22.04
N GLY A 142 23.09 -10.73 -23.17
CA GLY A 142 22.27 -11.91 -23.34
C GLY A 142 21.14 -11.68 -24.36
N MET A 143 20.15 -12.55 -24.37
CA MET A 143 19.00 -12.46 -25.26
C MET A 143 17.72 -12.39 -24.45
N VAL A 144 16.80 -11.49 -24.83
CA VAL A 144 15.43 -11.46 -24.33
C VAL A 144 14.45 -11.41 -25.49
N ALA A 145 13.37 -12.18 -25.41
CA ALA A 145 12.32 -12.20 -26.41
C ALA A 145 10.94 -11.89 -25.78
N PHE A 146 10.17 -11.06 -26.45
CA PHE A 146 8.82 -10.62 -26.04
C PHE A 146 7.81 -11.06 -27.10
N ASP A 147 6.75 -11.73 -26.68
CA ASP A 147 5.63 -12.12 -27.55
C ASP A 147 4.63 -10.96 -27.62
N LEU A 148 4.74 -10.13 -28.66
CA LEU A 148 3.92 -8.94 -28.85
C LEU A 148 2.44 -9.27 -29.04
N SER A 149 2.09 -10.50 -29.44
CA SER A 149 0.70 -10.91 -29.55
C SER A 149 0.00 -11.05 -28.20
N THR A 150 0.78 -11.11 -27.11
CA THR A 150 0.26 -11.21 -25.74
C THR A 150 0.30 -9.88 -25.00
N LEU A 151 0.75 -8.81 -25.66
CA LEU A 151 0.79 -7.48 -25.06
C LEU A 151 -0.64 -6.95 -24.86
N SER A 152 -0.97 -6.64 -23.63
CA SER A 152 -2.21 -6.00 -23.25
C SER A 152 -1.96 -4.78 -22.38
N ILE A 153 -2.75 -3.73 -22.52
CA ILE A 153 -2.77 -2.56 -21.65
C ILE A 153 -4.25 -2.26 -21.35
N THR A 154 -4.62 -2.35 -20.08
CA THR A 154 -6.00 -2.22 -19.62
C THR A 154 -6.06 -1.36 -18.38
N GLU A 155 -7.25 -0.91 -18.01
CA GLU A 155 -7.47 -0.39 -16.65
C GLU A 155 -7.12 -1.45 -15.60
N PRO A 156 -6.60 -1.05 -14.41
CA PRO A 156 -6.36 -1.98 -13.33
C PRO A 156 -7.69 -2.64 -12.94
N ARG A 157 -7.79 -3.93 -13.13
CA ARG A 157 -8.98 -4.67 -12.70
C ARG A 157 -8.76 -5.16 -11.29
N SER A 158 -9.75 -4.97 -10.42
CA SER A 158 -9.89 -5.81 -9.24
C SER A 158 -10.08 -7.24 -9.74
N HIS A 159 -9.09 -8.10 -9.52
CA HIS A 159 -9.14 -9.50 -9.98
C HIS A 159 -10.12 -10.36 -9.18
N TRP A 160 -10.79 -9.77 -8.18
CA TRP A 160 -11.78 -10.48 -7.41
C TRP A 160 -13.11 -10.52 -8.17
N PRO A 161 -13.56 -11.70 -8.64
CA PRO A 161 -14.90 -11.80 -9.20
C PRO A 161 -15.90 -11.55 -8.08
N ILE A 162 -16.73 -10.53 -8.24
CA ILE A 162 -17.90 -10.32 -7.37
C ILE A 162 -18.88 -11.45 -7.66
N THR A 163 -18.70 -12.58 -7.00
CA THR A 163 -19.48 -13.79 -7.25
C THR A 163 -20.89 -13.74 -6.64
N ASN A 164 -21.13 -12.81 -5.70
CA ASN A 164 -22.43 -12.69 -5.04
C ASN A 164 -22.73 -11.27 -4.55
N GLN A 165 -23.36 -10.46 -5.40
CA GLN A 165 -23.78 -9.08 -5.07
C GLN A 165 -24.81 -9.01 -3.93
N ASN A 166 -25.46 -10.13 -3.58
CA ASN A 166 -26.46 -10.17 -2.52
C ASN A 166 -25.90 -10.15 -1.09
N HIS A 167 -24.60 -10.26 -0.94
CA HIS A 167 -23.91 -10.23 0.34
C HIS A 167 -23.13 -8.95 0.63
N ILE A 168 -23.31 -7.90 -0.18
CA ILE A 168 -22.77 -6.58 0.17
C ILE A 168 -23.49 -6.10 1.42
N ALA A 169 -22.94 -6.38 2.58
CA ALA A 169 -23.38 -5.73 3.79
C ALA A 169 -22.88 -4.29 3.75
N VAL A 170 -23.73 -3.47 3.25
CA VAL A 170 -23.56 -2.04 3.34
C VAL A 170 -23.70 -1.69 4.82
N TYR A 171 -22.56 -1.41 5.46
CA TYR A 171 -22.59 -0.75 6.75
C TYR A 171 -23.02 0.69 6.50
N THR A 172 -24.24 1.01 6.92
CA THR A 172 -24.71 2.39 6.99
C THR A 172 -24.37 2.88 8.39
N PRO A 173 -23.30 3.65 8.60
CA PRO A 173 -23.14 4.32 9.86
C PRO A 173 -24.28 5.33 9.96
N ASP A 174 -25.14 5.16 10.91
CA ASP A 174 -25.81 6.31 11.50
C ASP A 174 -24.72 7.08 12.23
N VAL A 175 -24.14 8.03 11.50
CA VAL A 175 -22.97 8.81 11.93
C VAL A 175 -23.29 9.56 13.25
N ALA A 176 -24.56 9.90 13.48
CA ALA A 176 -25.01 10.61 14.68
C ALA A 176 -25.21 9.71 15.90
N ALA A 177 -25.54 8.43 15.70
CA ALA A 177 -25.92 7.52 16.78
C ALA A 177 -24.77 6.66 17.31
N ARG A 178 -23.65 6.55 16.58
CA ARG A 178 -22.55 5.65 16.91
C ARG A 178 -21.41 6.37 17.64
N PRO A 179 -20.94 5.84 18.79
CA PRO A 179 -19.75 6.38 19.45
C PRO A 179 -18.52 6.24 18.53
N ARG A 180 -17.83 7.36 18.30
CA ARG A 180 -16.56 7.37 17.60
C ARG A 180 -15.52 6.59 18.39
N GLN A 181 -14.69 5.84 17.67
CA GLN A 181 -13.52 5.23 18.25
C GLN A 181 -12.30 6.09 17.90
N ARG A 182 -11.60 6.51 18.94
CA ARG A 182 -10.45 7.41 18.85
C ARG A 182 -9.32 6.80 19.61
N GLY A 183 -8.15 6.69 18.98
CA GLY A 183 -7.10 5.94 19.62
C GLY A 183 -5.69 6.23 19.13
N VAL A 184 -4.84 5.28 19.42
CA VAL A 184 -3.44 5.30 19.06
C VAL A 184 -3.00 3.94 18.54
N MET A 185 -1.92 3.90 17.77
CA MET A 185 -1.18 2.69 17.48
C MET A 185 -0.25 2.36 18.65
N SER A 186 -0.14 1.09 19.01
CA SER A 186 0.70 0.60 20.12
C SER A 186 2.19 0.71 19.79
N PRO A 187 3.07 0.68 20.80
CA PRO A 187 4.49 0.36 20.56
C PRO A 187 4.67 -1.06 20.05
N ALA A 188 5.80 -1.32 19.37
CA ALA A 188 6.17 -2.68 18.93
C ALA A 188 6.47 -3.65 20.10
N ARG A 189 6.85 -3.10 21.27
CA ARG A 189 7.03 -3.86 22.51
C ARG A 189 5.69 -4.28 23.11
N ASP A 190 5.74 -5.25 24.00
CA ASP A 190 4.57 -5.59 24.80
C ASP A 190 4.19 -4.42 25.72
N MET A 191 2.89 -4.15 25.82
CA MET A 191 2.34 -3.09 26.65
C MET A 191 2.13 -3.59 28.09
N ASN A 192 2.33 -2.68 29.03
CA ASN A 192 2.08 -2.90 30.44
C ASN A 192 0.82 -2.13 30.92
N GLU A 193 0.38 -2.37 32.14
CA GLU A 193 -0.84 -1.76 32.70
C GLU A 193 -0.77 -0.23 32.76
N GLU A 194 0.42 0.35 32.99
CA GLU A 194 0.60 1.80 33.04
C GLU A 194 0.40 2.46 31.67
N ASP A 195 0.72 1.76 30.57
CA ASP A 195 0.40 2.23 29.23
C ASP A 195 -1.12 2.40 29.06
N PHE A 196 -1.92 1.41 29.49
CA PHE A 196 -3.37 1.47 29.39
C PHE A 196 -3.99 2.52 30.31
N LYS A 197 -3.46 2.72 31.51
CA LYS A 197 -3.85 3.81 32.41
C LYS A 197 -3.61 5.16 31.75
N THR A 198 -2.45 5.34 31.14
CA THR A 198 -2.11 6.57 30.42
C THR A 198 -3.08 6.85 29.29
N LEU A 199 -3.35 5.84 28.45
CA LEU A 199 -4.31 5.98 27.33
C LEU A 199 -5.72 6.30 27.83
N LYS A 200 -6.16 5.65 28.90
CA LYS A 200 -7.47 5.96 29.54
C LYS A 200 -7.51 7.39 30.06
N ALA A 201 -6.44 7.85 30.71
CA ALA A 201 -6.35 9.21 31.21
C ALA A 201 -6.37 10.26 30.09
N TRP A 202 -5.84 9.94 28.92
CA TRP A 202 -5.94 10.77 27.72
C TRP A 202 -7.33 10.77 27.09
N GLY A 203 -8.15 9.76 27.37
CA GLY A 203 -9.49 9.60 26.81
C GLY A 203 -9.57 8.71 25.59
N ALA A 204 -8.49 7.97 25.25
CA ALA A 204 -8.50 7.02 24.16
C ALA A 204 -9.50 5.88 24.39
N THR A 205 -10.20 5.48 23.32
CA THR A 205 -11.18 4.39 23.32
C THR A 205 -10.77 3.25 22.38
N LEU A 206 -9.70 3.44 21.59
CA LEU A 206 -9.19 2.49 20.62
C LEU A 206 -7.68 2.33 20.76
N LEU A 207 -7.21 1.12 20.56
CA LEU A 207 -5.81 0.77 20.41
C LEU A 207 -5.63 -0.06 19.15
N ARG A 208 -4.82 0.38 18.19
CA ARG A 208 -4.33 -0.46 17.10
C ARG A 208 -3.10 -1.21 17.60
N TYR A 209 -3.27 -2.48 17.93
CA TYR A 209 -2.21 -3.32 18.51
C TYR A 209 -1.41 -3.98 17.40
N GLN A 210 -0.21 -3.44 17.14
CA GLN A 210 0.66 -3.93 16.08
C GLN A 210 1.41 -5.21 16.48
N MET A 211 1.25 -6.25 15.68
CA MET A 211 2.11 -7.43 15.74
C MET A 211 3.31 -7.21 14.82
N MET A 212 4.33 -6.54 15.36
CA MET A 212 5.46 -6.06 14.60
C MET A 212 6.80 -6.65 15.05
N ARG A 213 7.68 -6.89 14.07
CA ARG A 213 9.12 -7.14 14.22
C ARG A 213 9.86 -6.87 12.92
N ASN A 214 11.14 -6.54 13.01
CA ASN A 214 12.06 -6.49 11.86
C ASN A 214 11.56 -5.69 10.65
N TRP A 215 10.92 -4.55 10.88
CA TRP A 215 10.35 -3.71 9.82
C TRP A 215 11.33 -3.38 8.69
N HIS A 216 12.59 -3.05 9.04
CA HIS A 216 13.63 -2.70 8.09
C HIS A 216 14.47 -3.89 7.58
N GLY A 217 14.17 -5.09 8.04
CA GLY A 217 14.92 -6.29 7.67
C GLY A 217 14.43 -6.87 6.33
N VAL A 218 15.26 -6.76 5.29
CA VAL A 218 15.02 -7.47 4.03
C VAL A 218 15.15 -8.97 4.26
N ASN A 219 14.31 -9.75 3.57
CA ASN A 219 14.25 -11.21 3.67
C ASN A 219 13.94 -11.76 5.08
N THR A 220 13.47 -10.93 6.01
CA THR A 220 12.96 -11.40 7.28
C THR A 220 11.60 -12.08 7.12
N ASN A 221 11.24 -12.92 8.07
CA ASN A 221 9.96 -13.66 8.08
C ASN A 221 9.80 -14.70 6.95
N GLN A 222 10.90 -15.11 6.30
CA GLN A 222 10.89 -16.14 5.25
C GLN A 222 10.89 -17.57 5.83
N ASP A 223 11.47 -17.78 6.99
CA ASP A 223 11.32 -19.02 7.75
C ASP A 223 9.95 -19.02 8.46
N LEU A 224 9.01 -19.81 7.93
CA LEU A 224 7.64 -19.83 8.42
C LEU A 224 7.49 -20.48 9.79
N ASP A 225 8.37 -21.41 10.17
CA ASP A 225 8.33 -22.04 11.49
C ASP A 225 8.81 -21.04 12.56
N GLU A 226 9.83 -20.27 12.24
CA GLU A 226 10.31 -19.20 13.11
C GLU A 226 9.30 -18.06 13.21
N PHE A 227 8.70 -17.68 12.08
CA PHE A 227 7.62 -16.71 12.03
C PHE A 227 6.43 -17.12 12.92
N ASP A 228 5.99 -18.37 12.84
CA ASP A 228 4.90 -18.90 13.66
C ASP A 228 5.24 -18.92 15.16
N ARG A 229 6.47 -19.26 15.53
CA ARG A 229 6.90 -19.22 16.95
C ARG A 229 6.81 -17.80 17.51
N TRP A 230 7.31 -16.81 16.76
CA TRP A 230 7.21 -15.40 17.12
C TRP A 230 5.75 -14.94 17.20
N LEU A 231 4.97 -15.18 16.15
CA LEU A 231 3.58 -14.77 16.09
C LEU A 231 2.73 -15.37 17.22
N ASN A 232 2.91 -16.65 17.50
CA ASN A 232 2.20 -17.31 18.61
C ASN A 232 2.55 -16.66 19.96
N GLY A 233 3.81 -16.28 20.17
CA GLY A 233 4.20 -15.52 21.38
C GLY A 233 3.49 -14.17 21.48
N LYS A 234 3.38 -13.43 20.39
CA LYS A 234 2.63 -12.17 20.34
C LYS A 234 1.12 -12.37 20.57
N LEU A 235 0.53 -13.38 19.95
CA LEU A 235 -0.88 -13.73 20.14
C LEU A 235 -1.16 -14.20 21.57
N ASP A 236 -0.23 -14.87 22.21
CA ASP A 236 -0.34 -15.27 23.62
C ASP A 236 -0.32 -14.07 24.55
N ASN A 237 0.58 -13.11 24.31
CA ASN A 237 0.61 -11.85 25.08
C ASN A 237 -0.67 -11.04 24.82
N PHE A 238 -1.10 -10.93 23.56
CA PHE A 238 -2.35 -10.26 23.20
C PHE A 238 -3.55 -10.85 23.95
N ASP A 239 -3.70 -12.17 23.94
CA ASP A 239 -4.81 -12.90 24.53
C ASP A 239 -4.84 -12.81 26.07
N LYS A 240 -3.67 -12.98 26.70
CA LYS A 240 -3.56 -13.12 28.17
C LYS A 240 -3.38 -11.78 28.88
N VAL A 241 -2.83 -10.77 28.18
CA VAL A 241 -2.42 -9.50 28.81
C VAL A 241 -3.09 -8.30 28.15
N ALA A 242 -2.81 -8.06 26.85
CA ALA A 242 -3.18 -6.79 26.23
C ALA A 242 -4.70 -6.62 26.10
N LEU A 243 -5.41 -7.59 25.51
CA LEU A 243 -6.85 -7.52 25.30
C LEU A 243 -7.66 -7.45 26.61
N PRO A 244 -7.42 -8.31 27.62
CA PRO A 244 -8.11 -8.21 28.91
C PRO A 244 -7.82 -6.90 29.64
N THR A 245 -6.59 -6.39 29.58
CA THR A 245 -6.23 -5.13 30.22
C THR A 245 -6.92 -3.97 29.53
N ALA A 246 -6.88 -3.90 28.21
CA ALA A 246 -7.61 -2.89 27.42
C ALA A 246 -9.10 -2.87 27.76
N ALA A 247 -9.76 -4.04 27.83
CA ALA A 247 -11.17 -4.16 28.18
C ALA A 247 -11.47 -3.59 29.59
N ARG A 248 -10.63 -3.85 30.59
CA ARG A 248 -10.75 -3.25 31.94
C ARG A 248 -10.73 -1.73 31.94
N TYR A 249 -9.98 -1.13 31.02
CA TYR A 249 -9.89 0.33 30.85
C TYR A 249 -10.93 0.89 29.85
N GLY A 250 -11.79 0.04 29.29
CA GLY A 250 -12.81 0.43 28.31
C GLY A 250 -12.24 0.82 26.95
N ILE A 251 -11.07 0.27 26.61
CA ILE A 251 -10.37 0.48 25.34
C ILE A 251 -10.64 -0.73 24.44
N LYS A 252 -11.11 -0.51 23.22
CA LYS A 252 -11.24 -1.54 22.19
C LYS A 252 -9.93 -1.73 21.47
N VAL A 253 -9.69 -2.92 20.93
CA VAL A 253 -8.40 -3.25 20.30
C VAL A 253 -8.60 -3.75 18.88
N VAL A 254 -7.91 -3.13 17.94
CA VAL A 254 -7.65 -3.64 16.58
C VAL A 254 -6.46 -4.58 16.67
N LEU A 255 -6.60 -5.81 16.22
CA LEU A 255 -5.48 -6.73 16.07
C LEU A 255 -4.85 -6.54 14.69
N ASP A 256 -3.74 -5.81 14.64
CA ASP A 256 -3.05 -5.44 13.41
C ASP A 256 -1.92 -6.44 13.08
N PHE A 257 -2.05 -7.07 11.92
CA PHE A 257 -1.03 -7.96 11.37
C PHE A 257 0.03 -7.15 10.60
N HIS A 258 0.92 -6.51 11.37
CA HIS A 258 1.82 -5.48 10.87
C HIS A 258 2.94 -6.00 9.95
N VAL A 259 3.29 -7.27 10.06
CA VAL A 259 4.40 -7.88 9.30
C VAL A 259 3.93 -9.13 8.57
N PRO A 260 4.05 -9.18 7.23
CA PRO A 260 3.57 -10.31 6.43
C PRO A 260 4.48 -11.54 6.57
N PRO A 261 3.94 -12.77 6.45
CA PRO A 261 4.77 -13.95 6.23
C PRO A 261 5.54 -13.80 4.92
N GLY A 262 6.82 -14.20 4.92
CA GLY A 262 7.72 -13.98 3.79
C GLY A 262 8.41 -12.61 3.78
N GLY A 263 7.92 -11.65 4.58
CA GLY A 263 8.49 -10.31 4.70
C GLY A 263 8.34 -9.44 3.46
N ARG A 264 9.16 -8.40 3.38
CA ARG A 264 9.23 -7.47 2.26
C ARG A 264 10.58 -7.56 1.56
N ASP A 265 10.62 -7.23 0.27
CA ASP A 265 11.85 -7.10 -0.49
C ASP A 265 12.51 -5.72 -0.30
N VAL A 266 13.64 -5.48 -0.97
CA VAL A 266 14.39 -4.20 -0.92
C VAL A 266 13.60 -2.99 -1.41
N SER A 267 12.54 -3.20 -2.20
CA SER A 267 11.66 -2.14 -2.70
C SER A 267 10.47 -1.89 -1.78
N GLY A 268 10.30 -2.71 -0.74
CA GLY A 268 9.19 -2.70 0.17
C GLY A 268 7.98 -3.53 -0.27
N ASP A 269 8.07 -4.24 -1.41
CA ASP A 269 7.02 -5.14 -1.86
C ASP A 269 6.90 -6.36 -0.95
N MET A 270 5.67 -6.81 -0.71
CA MET A 270 5.41 -7.99 0.10
C MET A 270 5.59 -9.28 -0.71
N ASN A 271 6.48 -10.17 -0.25
CA ASN A 271 6.79 -11.41 -0.96
C ASN A 271 5.56 -12.35 -1.10
N MET A 272 4.58 -12.24 -0.23
CA MET A 272 3.36 -13.06 -0.28
C MET A 272 2.50 -12.83 -1.52
N PHE A 273 2.65 -11.70 -2.22
CA PHE A 273 1.94 -11.45 -3.49
C PHE A 273 2.56 -12.18 -4.69
N TYR A 274 3.76 -12.74 -4.52
CA TYR A 274 4.53 -13.37 -5.60
C TYR A 274 4.83 -14.85 -5.34
N ASP A 275 4.66 -15.31 -4.10
CA ASP A 275 4.92 -16.69 -3.70
C ASP A 275 3.72 -17.28 -2.95
N ALA A 276 3.10 -18.29 -3.57
CA ALA A 276 1.95 -18.99 -3.02
C ALA A 276 2.21 -19.64 -1.64
N LYS A 277 3.47 -19.96 -1.30
CA LYS A 277 3.86 -20.47 0.01
C LYS A 277 3.47 -19.49 1.11
N TYR A 278 3.85 -18.21 0.94
CA TYR A 278 3.56 -17.16 1.91
C TYR A 278 2.09 -16.74 1.89
N ALA A 279 1.49 -16.66 0.70
CA ALA A 279 0.07 -16.38 0.52
C ALA A 279 -0.81 -17.39 1.26
N ASN A 280 -0.58 -18.68 1.05
CA ASN A 280 -1.31 -19.76 1.72
C ASN A 280 -1.09 -19.73 3.24
N HIS A 281 0.12 -19.39 3.68
CA HIS A 281 0.43 -19.27 5.10
C HIS A 281 -0.34 -18.11 5.75
N PHE A 282 -0.43 -16.97 5.07
CA PHE A 282 -1.22 -15.80 5.50
C PHE A 282 -2.70 -16.16 5.71
N ILE A 283 -3.34 -16.82 4.74
CA ILE A 283 -4.74 -17.24 4.83
C ILE A 283 -4.96 -18.22 5.98
N LYS A 284 -4.10 -19.24 6.11
CA LYS A 284 -4.15 -20.23 7.20
C LYS A 284 -3.98 -19.58 8.57
N THR A 285 -3.10 -18.59 8.66
CA THR A 285 -2.84 -17.86 9.90
C THR A 285 -4.06 -17.06 10.33
N TRP A 286 -4.72 -16.36 9.40
CA TRP A 286 -5.95 -15.62 9.72
C TRP A 286 -7.10 -16.55 10.15
N ARG A 287 -7.27 -17.70 9.51
CA ARG A 287 -8.25 -18.71 9.97
C ARG A 287 -7.97 -19.12 11.41
N ARG A 288 -6.71 -19.38 11.77
CA ARG A 288 -6.29 -19.75 13.13
C ARG A 288 -6.54 -18.61 14.13
N ILE A 289 -6.22 -17.38 13.77
CA ILE A 289 -6.46 -16.19 14.60
C ILE A 289 -7.97 -16.01 14.84
N ALA A 290 -8.79 -16.06 13.81
CA ALA A 290 -10.24 -15.92 13.93
C ALA A 290 -10.84 -16.99 14.85
N ARG A 291 -10.46 -18.25 14.70
CA ARG A 291 -10.89 -19.34 15.59
C ARG A 291 -10.52 -19.09 17.05
N ARG A 292 -9.34 -18.51 17.31
CA ARG A 292 -8.86 -18.23 18.67
C ARG A 292 -9.58 -17.06 19.32
N PHE A 293 -9.87 -16.01 18.55
CA PHE A 293 -10.36 -14.74 19.10
C PHE A 293 -11.85 -14.48 18.86
N LYS A 294 -12.54 -15.37 18.21
CA LYS A 294 -13.98 -15.32 18.00
C LYS A 294 -14.73 -14.97 19.28
N GLY A 295 -15.53 -13.91 19.24
CA GLY A 295 -16.38 -13.50 20.34
C GLY A 295 -15.66 -12.93 21.56
N ARG A 296 -14.35 -12.60 21.46
CA ARG A 296 -13.60 -12.00 22.57
C ARG A 296 -14.05 -10.56 22.80
N GLU A 297 -14.39 -10.27 24.06
CA GLU A 297 -14.74 -8.93 24.50
C GLU A 297 -13.57 -7.95 24.29
N GLY A 298 -13.89 -6.72 23.88
CA GLY A 298 -12.90 -5.66 23.65
C GLY A 298 -12.22 -5.73 22.27
N LEU A 299 -12.36 -6.81 21.51
CA LEU A 299 -11.83 -6.89 20.15
C LEU A 299 -12.68 -6.00 19.22
N TYR A 300 -12.02 -5.01 18.61
CA TYR A 300 -12.66 -4.10 17.66
C TYR A 300 -12.71 -4.69 16.25
N GLY A 301 -11.66 -5.35 15.81
CA GLY A 301 -11.56 -5.96 14.50
C GLY A 301 -10.21 -6.59 14.19
N TYR A 302 -10.17 -7.34 13.11
CA TYR A 302 -8.98 -7.96 12.52
C TYR A 302 -8.47 -7.08 11.38
N ASP A 303 -7.31 -6.47 11.55
CA ASP A 303 -6.61 -5.67 10.56
C ASP A 303 -5.65 -6.59 9.78
N LEU A 304 -6.03 -6.91 8.53
CA LEU A 304 -5.51 -8.08 7.84
C LEU A 304 -4.03 -7.98 7.52
N ILE A 305 -3.57 -6.82 7.09
CA ILE A 305 -2.16 -6.60 6.74
C ILE A 305 -1.86 -5.10 6.65
N ASN A 306 -0.88 -4.66 7.41
CA ASN A 306 -0.44 -3.26 7.39
C ASN A 306 0.24 -2.88 6.08
N GLU A 307 -0.23 -1.79 5.49
CA GLU A 307 0.40 -1.12 4.36
C GLU A 307 0.76 -2.04 3.18
N PRO A 308 -0.23 -2.68 2.52
CA PRO A 308 0.05 -3.46 1.34
C PRO A 308 0.87 -2.67 0.33
N SER A 309 1.98 -3.25 -0.14
CA SER A 309 2.80 -2.67 -1.19
C SER A 309 3.05 -3.73 -2.26
N GLN A 310 2.35 -3.56 -3.37
CA GLN A 310 2.48 -4.39 -4.56
C GLN A 310 2.80 -3.48 -5.74
N LYS A 311 4.04 -3.52 -6.23
CA LYS A 311 4.51 -2.72 -7.36
C LYS A 311 4.57 -3.50 -8.65
N LEU A 312 4.70 -4.83 -8.53
CA LEU A 312 4.73 -5.75 -9.65
C LEU A 312 3.38 -6.47 -9.76
N ALA A 313 3.08 -7.01 -10.93
CA ALA A 313 1.94 -7.90 -11.04
C ALA A 313 2.17 -9.14 -10.19
N ALA A 314 1.18 -9.44 -9.37
CA ALA A 314 1.15 -10.64 -8.57
C ALA A 314 0.95 -11.89 -9.46
N SER A 315 1.26 -13.06 -8.90
CA SER A 315 0.74 -14.31 -9.45
C SER A 315 -0.80 -14.29 -9.42
N PRO A 316 -1.48 -14.93 -10.38
CA PRO A 316 -2.94 -14.91 -10.43
C PRO A 316 -3.61 -15.28 -9.09
N GLY A 317 -4.53 -14.46 -8.61
CA GLY A 317 -5.22 -14.64 -7.34
C GLY A 317 -4.41 -14.34 -6.08
N LEU A 318 -3.19 -13.82 -6.21
CA LEU A 318 -2.33 -13.44 -5.09
C LEU A 318 -2.10 -11.93 -4.98
N ASP A 319 -2.75 -11.10 -5.80
CA ASP A 319 -2.67 -9.65 -5.64
C ASP A 319 -3.19 -9.22 -4.25
N TYR A 320 -2.78 -8.00 -3.83
CA TYR A 320 -3.08 -7.49 -2.50
C TYR A 320 -4.57 -7.53 -2.15
N TRP A 321 -5.43 -7.39 -3.15
CA TRP A 321 -6.88 -7.40 -2.96
C TRP A 321 -7.43 -8.81 -2.83
N SER A 322 -7.13 -9.67 -3.82
CA SER A 322 -7.55 -11.08 -3.82
C SER A 322 -7.10 -11.81 -2.57
N LEU A 323 -5.87 -11.55 -2.11
CA LEU A 323 -5.32 -12.23 -0.93
C LEU A 323 -6.05 -11.80 0.36
N GLN A 324 -6.37 -10.51 0.50
CA GLN A 324 -7.19 -10.04 1.62
C GLN A 324 -8.62 -10.60 1.54
N CYS A 325 -9.20 -10.71 0.36
CA CYS A 325 -10.50 -11.35 0.16
C CYS A 325 -10.50 -12.82 0.61
N HIS A 326 -9.51 -13.61 0.19
CA HIS A 326 -9.36 -15.00 0.62
C HIS A 326 -9.16 -15.13 2.13
N ALA A 327 -8.37 -14.24 2.73
CA ALA A 327 -8.21 -14.22 4.18
C ALA A 327 -9.52 -13.85 4.89
N ALA A 328 -10.26 -12.88 4.37
CA ALA A 328 -11.55 -12.47 4.93
C ALA A 328 -12.59 -13.60 4.84
N GLU A 329 -12.64 -14.36 3.74
CA GLU A 329 -13.48 -15.53 3.62
C GLU A 329 -13.11 -16.61 4.67
N ALA A 330 -11.81 -16.89 4.79
CA ALA A 330 -11.31 -17.85 5.78
C ALA A 330 -11.62 -17.42 7.23
N ILE A 331 -11.62 -16.12 7.51
CA ILE A 331 -12.07 -15.59 8.80
C ILE A 331 -13.57 -15.81 8.98
N ARG A 332 -14.40 -15.51 7.98
CA ARG A 332 -15.86 -15.66 8.09
C ARG A 332 -16.34 -17.08 8.28
N GLU A 333 -15.60 -18.09 7.82
CA GLU A 333 -15.86 -19.50 8.14
C GLU A 333 -15.74 -19.79 9.63
N GLU A 334 -14.87 -19.10 10.35
CA GLU A 334 -14.64 -19.29 11.78
C GLU A 334 -15.37 -18.26 12.65
N ASP A 335 -15.34 -17.00 12.25
CA ASP A 335 -15.88 -15.85 12.99
C ASP A 335 -16.77 -14.99 12.07
N PRO A 336 -18.10 -15.19 12.14
CA PRO A 336 -19.02 -14.47 11.27
C PRO A 336 -19.25 -13.00 11.67
N LEU A 337 -18.85 -12.57 12.86
CA LEU A 337 -19.31 -11.32 13.45
C LEU A 337 -18.22 -10.25 13.64
N THR A 338 -16.99 -10.63 14.02
CA THR A 338 -15.92 -9.65 14.27
C THR A 338 -15.63 -8.83 13.00
N PRO A 339 -15.55 -7.51 13.09
CA PRO A 339 -15.18 -6.68 11.94
C PRO A 339 -13.85 -7.09 11.32
N ILE A 340 -13.78 -7.03 10.00
CA ILE A 340 -12.54 -7.23 9.25
C ILE A 340 -12.14 -5.88 8.66
N ILE A 341 -10.88 -5.51 8.82
CA ILE A 341 -10.31 -4.27 8.35
C ILE A 341 -9.44 -4.58 7.14
N ILE A 342 -9.71 -3.89 6.05
CA ILE A 342 -9.06 -4.06 4.75
C ILE A 342 -8.27 -2.79 4.43
N GLU A 343 -7.02 -2.96 4.05
CA GLU A 343 -6.17 -1.88 3.58
C GLU A 343 -6.00 -1.91 2.06
N SER A 344 -5.86 -0.72 1.47
CA SER A 344 -5.61 -0.57 0.05
C SER A 344 -4.12 -0.69 -0.28
N ASN A 345 -3.77 -0.80 -1.58
CA ASN A 345 -2.38 -0.86 -2.02
C ASN A 345 -1.65 0.48 -1.82
N GLY A 346 -0.35 0.48 -2.11
CA GLY A 346 0.46 1.69 -2.14
C GLY A 346 0.68 2.32 -0.76
N TRP A 347 0.84 1.48 0.27
CA TRP A 347 1.00 1.90 1.66
C TRP A 347 -0.29 2.47 2.25
N ASP A 348 -1.40 1.87 1.89
CA ASP A 348 -2.75 2.28 2.30
C ASP A 348 -3.06 3.76 1.98
N ALA A 349 -2.65 4.20 0.79
CA ALA A 349 -2.72 5.59 0.39
C ALA A 349 -4.13 6.01 -0.06
N PRO A 350 -4.58 7.23 0.26
CA PRO A 350 -5.94 7.72 -0.05
C PRO A 350 -6.34 7.64 -1.52
N GLU A 351 -5.41 7.91 -2.45
CA GLU A 351 -5.69 7.91 -3.89
C GLU A 351 -6.09 6.54 -4.43
N THR A 352 -5.72 5.45 -3.74
CA THR A 352 -6.06 4.09 -4.18
C THR A 352 -7.53 3.75 -4.04
N PHE A 353 -8.26 4.52 -3.23
CA PHE A 353 -9.71 4.37 -3.07
C PHE A 353 -10.51 4.72 -4.34
N SER A 354 -9.92 5.44 -5.29
CA SER A 354 -10.57 5.78 -6.56
C SER A 354 -10.93 4.54 -7.40
N TYR A 355 -10.18 3.44 -7.24
CA TYR A 355 -10.40 2.17 -7.95
C TYR A 355 -10.60 0.97 -7.02
N LEU A 356 -10.71 1.20 -5.71
CA LEU A 356 -11.02 0.15 -4.76
C LEU A 356 -12.46 -0.33 -4.92
N SER A 357 -12.68 -1.65 -4.98
CA SER A 357 -14.01 -2.24 -4.97
C SER A 357 -14.35 -2.74 -3.56
N PRO A 358 -15.60 -2.56 -3.07
CA PRO A 358 -15.98 -3.10 -1.78
C PRO A 358 -16.02 -4.63 -1.80
N LEU A 359 -15.68 -5.27 -0.66
CA LEU A 359 -15.89 -6.70 -0.47
C LEU A 359 -17.38 -7.02 -0.40
N THR A 360 -17.73 -8.23 -0.85
CA THR A 360 -19.09 -8.77 -0.77
C THR A 360 -19.41 -9.45 0.58
N LEU A 361 -18.55 -9.25 1.58
CA LEU A 361 -18.70 -9.80 2.92
C LEU A 361 -19.28 -8.77 3.89
N THR A 362 -19.90 -9.28 4.96
CA THR A 362 -20.51 -8.43 5.99
C THR A 362 -19.45 -7.89 6.96
N ASN A 363 -19.76 -6.71 7.54
CA ASN A 363 -19.00 -6.09 8.62
C ASN A 363 -17.52 -5.84 8.25
N ILE A 364 -17.33 -5.21 7.08
CA ILE A 364 -16.02 -4.79 6.58
C ILE A 364 -15.79 -3.32 6.91
N ILE A 365 -14.60 -3.00 7.34
CA ILE A 365 -14.07 -1.65 7.57
C ILE A 365 -12.95 -1.44 6.56
N TYR A 366 -12.88 -0.27 5.94
CA TYR A 366 -11.81 0.10 5.01
C TYR A 366 -10.89 1.09 5.70
N GLN A 367 -9.63 0.74 5.75
CA GLN A 367 -8.60 1.55 6.40
C GLN A 367 -7.89 2.43 5.38
N VAL A 368 -7.38 3.56 5.86
CA VAL A 368 -6.55 4.50 5.11
C VAL A 368 -5.50 5.11 6.03
N HIS A 369 -4.29 5.33 5.52
CA HIS A 369 -3.24 6.06 6.20
C HIS A 369 -3.12 7.50 5.67
N MET A 370 -2.96 8.48 6.58
CA MET A 370 -2.87 9.89 6.23
C MET A 370 -1.54 10.50 6.65
N TYR A 371 -0.62 10.58 5.70
CA TYR A 371 0.68 11.21 5.90
C TYR A 371 0.99 12.32 4.89
N SER A 372 0.03 12.66 4.02
CA SER A 372 0.25 13.72 3.04
C SER A 372 0.11 15.11 3.67
N PRO A 373 1.03 16.03 3.36
CA PRO A 373 2.19 15.86 2.46
C PRO A 373 3.40 15.22 3.17
N MET A 374 3.90 14.12 2.63
CA MET A 374 5.00 13.36 3.27
C MET A 374 6.30 14.16 3.42
N ASP A 375 6.53 15.18 2.61
CA ASP A 375 7.68 16.07 2.75
C ASP A 375 7.63 16.90 4.04
N PHE A 376 6.44 17.10 4.60
CA PHE A 376 6.21 17.71 5.89
C PHE A 376 6.21 16.66 7.01
N THR A 377 5.33 15.64 6.90
CA THR A 377 5.13 14.67 8.00
C THR A 377 6.35 13.81 8.28
N HIS A 378 7.15 13.48 7.24
CA HIS A 378 8.35 12.65 7.31
C HIS A 378 9.65 13.41 7.03
N GLN A 379 9.64 14.73 7.17
CA GLN A 379 10.83 15.53 6.91
C GLN A 379 12.00 15.08 7.80
N ARG A 380 13.17 14.90 7.19
CA ARG A 380 14.44 14.45 7.84
C ARG A 380 14.38 13.04 8.46
N VAL A 381 13.32 12.26 8.26
CA VAL A 381 13.26 10.83 8.63
C VAL A 381 13.95 9.98 7.57
N LEU A 382 13.57 10.15 6.31
CA LEU A 382 14.13 9.41 5.19
C LEU A 382 15.31 10.17 4.56
N LYS A 383 16.37 9.47 4.17
CA LYS A 383 17.57 10.08 3.54
C LYS A 383 17.24 10.99 2.35
N LYS A 384 16.23 10.63 1.57
CA LYS A 384 15.75 11.41 0.40
C LYS A 384 14.79 12.56 0.74
N ARG A 385 14.42 12.74 2.02
CA ARG A 385 13.46 13.76 2.47
C ARG A 385 14.09 14.74 3.45
N GLN A 386 15.16 15.38 3.02
CA GLN A 386 15.90 16.35 3.83
C GLN A 386 15.27 17.74 3.73
N PHE A 387 13.95 17.83 3.90
CA PHE A 387 13.18 19.07 3.88
C PHE A 387 13.12 19.72 5.26
N ASN A 388 12.90 21.02 5.28
CA ASN A 388 12.57 21.79 6.49
C ASN A 388 11.41 22.73 6.10
N VAL A 389 10.21 22.20 6.24
CA VAL A 389 8.98 22.86 5.77
C VAL A 389 7.95 22.91 6.90
N SER A 390 7.15 23.95 6.93
CA SER A 390 6.09 24.15 7.93
C SER A 390 4.72 23.77 7.39
N TYR A 391 3.75 23.67 8.28
CA TYR A 391 2.32 23.57 7.99
C TYR A 391 1.54 24.55 8.89
N PRO A 392 0.59 25.36 8.34
CA PRO A 392 0.27 25.47 6.91
C PRO A 392 1.43 26.03 6.10
N ASN A 393 1.40 25.82 4.78
CA ASN A 393 2.41 26.34 3.86
C ASN A 393 1.75 26.91 2.60
N ALA A 394 1.63 28.23 2.52
CA ALA A 394 0.92 28.88 1.42
C ALA A 394 1.62 28.73 0.07
N GLU A 395 2.97 28.71 0.04
CA GLU A 395 3.73 28.57 -1.21
C GLU A 395 3.52 27.19 -1.85
N LYS A 396 3.32 26.16 -1.01
CA LYS A 396 3.07 24.79 -1.45
C LYS A 396 1.58 24.45 -1.54
N GLY A 397 0.70 25.36 -1.14
CA GLY A 397 -0.72 25.11 -1.08
C GLY A 397 -1.10 24.04 -0.06
N TRP A 398 -0.33 23.89 1.03
CA TRP A 398 -0.59 22.91 2.07
C TRP A 398 -1.34 23.55 3.23
N ASP A 399 -2.59 23.19 3.34
CA ASP A 399 -3.54 23.66 4.36
C ASP A 399 -4.64 22.61 4.57
N ARG A 400 -5.69 23.00 5.26
CA ARG A 400 -6.85 22.15 5.51
C ARG A 400 -7.55 21.69 4.23
N ASP A 401 -7.64 22.55 3.21
CA ASP A 401 -8.28 22.21 1.94
C ASP A 401 -7.44 21.19 1.15
N TYR A 402 -6.11 21.31 1.23
CA TYR A 402 -5.21 20.30 0.69
C TYR A 402 -5.46 18.92 1.33
N ILE A 403 -5.58 18.84 2.68
CA ILE A 403 -5.87 17.59 3.38
C ILE A 403 -7.20 17.01 2.89
N ARG A 404 -8.25 17.83 2.78
CA ARG A 404 -9.56 17.41 2.24
C ARG A 404 -9.47 16.91 0.80
N LYS A 405 -8.67 17.58 -0.04
CA LYS A 405 -8.45 17.17 -1.43
C LYS A 405 -7.76 15.81 -1.50
N VAL A 406 -6.75 15.57 -0.68
CA VAL A 406 -6.05 14.27 -0.60
C VAL A 406 -7.01 13.15 -0.19
N MET A 407 -7.87 13.39 0.79
CA MET A 407 -8.79 12.39 1.33
C MET A 407 -10.11 12.28 0.55
N LYS A 408 -10.28 13.07 -0.52
CA LYS A 408 -11.50 13.07 -1.35
C LYS A 408 -11.85 11.68 -1.89
N PRO A 409 -10.94 10.87 -2.45
CA PRO A 409 -11.27 9.53 -2.96
C PRO A 409 -11.85 8.62 -1.87
N VAL A 410 -11.34 8.70 -0.65
CA VAL A 410 -11.83 7.94 0.51
C VAL A 410 -13.26 8.38 0.88
N ARG A 411 -13.51 9.69 0.89
CA ARG A 411 -14.84 10.23 1.15
C ARG A 411 -15.86 9.84 0.08
N GLU A 412 -15.47 9.88 -1.17
CA GLU A 412 -16.31 9.46 -2.29
C GLU A 412 -16.64 7.96 -2.22
N PHE A 413 -15.63 7.12 -1.92
CA PHE A 413 -15.83 5.69 -1.67
C PHE A 413 -16.80 5.45 -0.51
N GLN A 414 -16.61 6.13 0.62
CA GLN A 414 -17.52 6.04 1.77
C GLN A 414 -18.96 6.35 1.38
N LEU A 415 -19.19 7.46 0.69
CA LEU A 415 -20.55 7.89 0.32
C LEU A 415 -21.18 6.96 -0.73
N LYS A 416 -20.42 6.58 -1.74
CA LYS A 416 -20.90 5.71 -2.82
C LYS A 416 -21.27 4.31 -2.32
N HIS A 417 -20.43 3.75 -1.47
CA HIS A 417 -20.59 2.38 -0.98
C HIS A 417 -21.18 2.29 0.43
N LYS A 418 -21.47 3.44 1.06
CA LYS A 418 -21.90 3.54 2.46
C LYS A 418 -20.93 2.76 3.37
N ALA A 419 -19.65 2.87 3.08
CA ALA A 419 -18.60 2.12 3.73
C ALA A 419 -18.26 2.71 5.11
N ARG A 420 -17.79 1.85 6.02
CA ARG A 420 -17.14 2.27 7.26
C ARG A 420 -15.69 2.54 6.99
N ILE A 421 -15.21 3.72 7.38
CA ILE A 421 -13.82 4.14 7.23
C ILE A 421 -13.14 4.22 8.60
N TYR A 422 -11.90 3.77 8.62
CA TYR A 422 -10.98 3.87 9.75
C TYR A 422 -9.65 4.47 9.28
N VAL A 423 -9.20 5.56 9.89
CA VAL A 423 -7.87 6.09 9.66
C VAL A 423 -6.92 5.38 10.63
N GLY A 424 -6.20 4.37 10.13
CA GLY A 424 -5.34 3.51 10.94
C GLY A 424 -4.09 4.21 11.44
N GLU A 425 -3.55 5.12 10.61
CA GLU A 425 -2.37 5.89 10.93
C GLU A 425 -2.45 7.31 10.38
N PHE A 426 -2.04 8.27 11.21
CA PHE A 426 -1.72 9.63 10.82
C PHE A 426 -0.77 10.23 11.84
N SER A 427 0.19 11.02 11.41
CA SER A 427 1.18 11.64 12.30
C SER A 427 1.97 12.74 11.60
N ALA A 428 2.77 13.46 12.37
CA ALA A 428 3.87 14.31 11.90
C ALA A 428 5.00 14.27 12.91
N VAL A 429 6.26 14.31 12.43
CA VAL A 429 7.44 14.23 13.29
C VAL A 429 7.50 15.38 14.30
N ALA A 430 8.13 15.12 15.45
CA ALA A 430 8.19 16.02 16.59
C ALA A 430 8.78 17.41 16.27
N TRP A 431 9.64 17.50 15.29
CA TRP A 431 10.33 18.72 14.85
C TRP A 431 9.67 19.43 13.66
N ALA A 432 8.51 18.96 13.19
CA ALA A 432 7.81 19.64 12.12
C ALA A 432 7.06 20.86 12.67
N GLU A 433 7.43 22.05 12.22
CA GLU A 433 6.78 23.31 12.60
C GLU A 433 5.31 23.31 12.14
N GLY A 434 4.36 23.47 13.08
CA GLY A 434 2.92 23.38 12.82
C GLY A 434 2.37 21.96 12.82
N ALA A 435 3.09 20.98 13.37
CA ALA A 435 2.61 19.59 13.47
C ALA A 435 1.29 19.49 14.25
N GLU A 436 1.13 20.30 15.31
CA GLU A 436 -0.12 20.38 16.10
C GLU A 436 -1.28 20.90 15.26
N ARG A 437 -1.04 21.85 14.36
CA ARG A 437 -2.06 22.38 13.47
C ARG A 437 -2.47 21.32 12.43
N TYR A 438 -1.49 20.61 11.85
CA TYR A 438 -1.74 19.51 10.92
C TYR A 438 -2.60 18.42 11.56
N LEU A 439 -2.24 18.00 12.79
CA LEU A 439 -3.01 17.00 13.52
C LEU A 439 -4.44 17.47 13.81
N GLY A 440 -4.60 18.75 14.18
CA GLY A 440 -5.92 19.36 14.42
C GLY A 440 -6.78 19.31 13.16
N ASP A 441 -6.27 19.78 12.03
CA ASP A 441 -6.99 19.80 10.76
C ASP A 441 -7.35 18.37 10.27
N CYS A 442 -6.49 17.38 10.51
CA CYS A 442 -6.79 15.97 10.24
C CYS A 442 -7.92 15.46 11.14
N ILE A 443 -7.82 15.64 12.46
CA ILE A 443 -8.81 15.16 13.42
C ILE A 443 -10.19 15.80 13.17
N GLU A 444 -10.25 17.12 12.95
CA GLU A 444 -11.48 17.81 12.62
C GLU A 444 -12.16 17.22 11.38
N MET A 445 -11.41 16.90 10.33
CA MET A 445 -11.95 16.28 9.13
C MET A 445 -12.45 14.84 9.42
N PHE A 446 -11.70 14.03 10.18
CA PHE A 446 -12.13 12.67 10.52
C PHE A 446 -13.44 12.69 11.33
N GLU A 447 -13.55 13.59 12.30
CA GLU A 447 -14.77 13.79 13.09
C GLU A 447 -15.95 14.24 12.23
N GLU A 448 -15.73 15.20 11.32
CA GLU A 448 -16.76 15.68 10.39
C GLU A 448 -17.28 14.57 9.48
N TYR A 449 -16.37 13.70 8.97
CA TYR A 449 -16.74 12.60 8.08
C TYR A 449 -17.25 11.35 8.80
N GLY A 450 -17.17 11.34 10.12
CA GLY A 450 -17.64 10.24 10.93
C GLY A 450 -16.72 9.03 10.94
N TRP A 451 -15.44 9.23 10.77
CA TRP A 451 -14.44 8.17 10.72
C TRP A 451 -13.89 7.85 12.11
N ASP A 452 -13.59 6.59 12.35
CA ASP A 452 -12.78 6.18 13.48
C ASP A 452 -11.30 6.43 13.13
N TRP A 453 -10.45 6.65 14.14
CA TRP A 453 -9.04 6.95 13.87
C TRP A 453 -8.10 6.54 15.00
N SER A 454 -6.82 6.27 14.66
CA SER A 454 -5.73 6.09 15.59
C SER A 454 -4.49 6.88 15.16
N TYR A 455 -3.91 7.57 16.12
CA TYR A 455 -2.69 8.33 15.95
C TYR A 455 -1.46 7.41 15.93
N HIS A 456 -0.53 7.60 15.02
CA HIS A 456 0.76 6.92 14.95
C HIS A 456 1.88 7.79 15.55
N ALA A 457 2.47 7.42 16.71
CA ALA A 457 2.15 6.28 17.53
C ALA A 457 2.40 6.57 19.01
N PHE A 458 1.79 5.78 19.86
CA PHE A 458 2.03 5.82 21.30
C PHE A 458 3.32 5.09 21.64
N ARG A 459 4.33 5.82 22.14
CA ARG A 459 5.59 5.29 22.71
C ARG A 459 6.35 4.28 21.82
N GLU A 460 6.20 4.38 20.50
CA GLU A 460 6.92 3.54 19.55
C GLU A 460 8.32 4.10 19.29
N TRP A 461 8.37 5.30 18.75
CA TRP A 461 9.58 6.05 18.52
C TRP A 461 9.39 7.50 18.98
N ALA A 462 10.38 8.05 19.67
CA ALA A 462 10.28 9.41 20.22
C ALA A 462 9.94 10.48 19.16
N GLY A 463 10.31 10.27 17.90
CA GLY A 463 10.00 11.18 16.80
C GLY A 463 8.51 11.27 16.46
N TRP A 464 7.76 10.18 16.63
CA TRP A 464 6.31 10.16 16.49
C TRP A 464 5.57 10.49 17.78
N SER A 465 6.15 10.11 18.92
CA SER A 465 5.51 10.24 20.22
C SER A 465 5.16 11.69 20.55
N VAL A 466 3.92 11.90 20.99
CA VAL A 466 3.47 13.21 21.48
C VAL A 466 3.95 13.53 22.91
N GLU A 467 4.68 12.62 23.54
CA GLU A 467 5.33 12.83 24.83
C GLU A 467 6.78 13.35 24.67
N HIS A 468 7.23 13.64 23.44
CA HIS A 468 8.58 14.10 23.14
C HIS A 468 8.55 15.32 22.23
N GLU A 469 9.57 16.16 22.36
CA GLU A 469 9.85 17.31 21.50
C GLU A 469 11.33 17.34 21.12
N GLY A 470 11.70 18.10 20.11
CA GLY A 470 13.10 18.28 19.68
C GLY A 470 13.17 19.00 18.35
N GLU A 471 14.37 19.43 17.98
CA GLU A 471 14.63 20.13 16.71
C GLU A 471 14.95 19.15 15.56
N ASP A 472 15.32 17.92 15.90
CA ASP A 472 15.57 16.82 14.96
C ASP A 472 15.47 15.47 15.67
N GLY A 473 15.68 14.37 14.93
CA GLY A 473 15.64 13.01 15.48
C GLY A 473 16.73 12.66 16.49
N LYS A 474 17.73 13.53 16.72
CA LYS A 474 18.83 13.32 17.66
C LYS A 474 18.66 14.14 18.94
N SER A 475 17.89 15.20 18.91
CA SER A 475 17.66 16.14 20.02
C SER A 475 16.36 15.87 20.79
N LEU A 476 15.73 14.72 20.59
CA LEU A 476 14.46 14.35 21.20
C LEU A 476 14.58 14.19 22.72
N ARG A 477 13.68 14.86 23.43
CA ARG A 477 13.57 14.82 24.90
C ARG A 477 12.12 14.72 25.33
N PRO A 478 11.81 14.13 26.51
CA PRO A 478 10.45 14.14 27.05
C PRO A 478 9.91 15.56 27.22
N SER A 479 8.63 15.76 26.92
CA SER A 479 7.92 17.02 27.08
C SER A 479 6.54 16.78 27.66
N ALA A 480 6.20 17.44 28.77
CA ALA A 480 4.89 17.35 29.39
C ALA A 480 3.85 18.22 28.66
N ASP A 481 4.28 19.38 28.17
CA ASP A 481 3.42 20.44 27.60
C ASP A 481 3.51 20.47 26.06
N ASN A 482 3.60 19.30 25.44
CA ASN A 482 3.72 19.19 23.99
C ASN A 482 2.40 19.58 23.29
N PRO A 483 2.40 20.60 22.40
CA PRO A 483 1.18 21.06 21.71
C PRO A 483 0.47 19.95 20.93
N ARG A 484 1.21 19.01 20.28
CA ARG A 484 0.63 17.85 19.58
C ARG A 484 -0.16 16.96 20.53
N LYS A 485 0.33 16.77 21.78
CA LYS A 485 -0.37 16.01 22.82
C LYS A 485 -1.66 16.70 23.25
N CYS A 486 -1.65 18.01 23.40
CA CYS A 486 -2.86 18.78 23.76
C CYS A 486 -3.96 18.60 22.69
N VAL A 487 -3.61 18.73 21.40
CA VAL A 487 -4.53 18.55 20.28
C VAL A 487 -5.07 17.11 20.25
N LEU A 488 -4.21 16.12 20.43
CA LEU A 488 -4.61 14.71 20.44
C LEU A 488 -5.60 14.41 21.58
N ILE A 489 -5.32 14.89 22.80
CA ILE A 489 -6.21 14.69 23.96
C ILE A 489 -7.57 15.40 23.76
N GLN A 490 -7.58 16.59 23.16
CA GLN A 490 -8.83 17.27 22.78
C GLN A 490 -9.63 16.44 21.78
N GLY A 491 -8.95 15.93 20.75
CA GLY A 491 -9.57 15.04 19.78
C GLY A 491 -10.19 13.78 20.40
N PHE A 492 -9.52 13.13 21.38
CA PHE A 492 -10.10 11.99 22.11
C PHE A 492 -11.37 12.34 22.86
N LYS A 493 -11.50 13.55 23.36
CA LYS A 493 -12.70 14.05 24.04
C LYS A 493 -13.83 14.48 23.08
N GLY A 494 -13.53 14.57 21.79
CA GLY A 494 -14.47 15.03 20.77
C GLY A 494 -14.75 16.53 20.84
N ILE A 495 -13.74 17.30 21.26
CA ILE A 495 -13.80 18.76 21.41
C ILE A 495 -13.03 19.41 20.28
#